data_abd0c035c55e134953eff5e9042966cd
#
_entry.id   abd0c035c55e134953eff5e9042966cd
#
_cell.length_a   1.000
_cell.length_b   1.000
_cell.length_c   1.000
_cell.angle_alpha   90.00
_cell.angle_beta   90.00
_cell.angle_gamma   90.00
#
_symmetry.space_group_name_H-M   'P 1'
#
loop_
_entity.id
_entity.type
_entity.pdbx_description
1 polymer ?
#
loop_
_entity_poly.entity_id
_entity_poly.type
_entity_poly.pdbx_seq_one_letter_code
_entity_poly.pdbx_strand_id
1 'polypeptide(L)'
;MEANTKPYKIREKVEKEASYRGLIRAELADELYDGILTIVVAQKKYRDPDYSAKQLAEDLNTNPRYLSAVINSRFGMNYSSLVNEFRVRDAAHMLTDKRFQDMTMEEIGLKAGFANRQSFYAAFFKEKGEAPHQYKKRHNAK
;
A
#
# COMPACT_ATOMS: atom_id res chain seq x y z
N MET A 1 41.34 36.41 -11.48
CA MET A 1 41.37 35.85 -10.14
C MET A 1 40.00 35.69 -9.54
N GLU A 2 39.17 36.69 -9.64
CA GLU A 2 37.79 36.60 -9.16
C GLU A 2 36.98 35.61 -9.98
N ALA A 3 37.28 35.44 -11.25
CA ALA A 3 36.59 34.51 -12.14
C ALA A 3 36.77 33.04 -11.73
N ASN A 4 37.87 32.71 -11.04
CA ASN A 4 38.15 31.32 -10.60
C ASN A 4 37.38 30.92 -9.35
N THR A 5 37.01 31.90 -8.51
CA THR A 5 36.26 31.62 -7.29
C THR A 5 34.77 31.54 -7.51
N LYS A 6 34.22 32.24 -8.51
CA LYS A 6 32.79 32.20 -8.81
C LYS A 6 32.26 30.84 -9.23
N PRO A 7 32.89 30.12 -10.18
CA PRO A 7 32.41 28.76 -10.52
C PRO A 7 32.45 27.81 -9.34
N TYR A 8 33.47 27.90 -8.49
CA TYR A 8 33.60 27.05 -7.31
C TYR A 8 32.47 27.30 -6.30
N LYS A 9 32.18 28.56 -6.04
CA LYS A 9 31.11 28.97 -5.14
C LYS A 9 29.74 28.54 -5.66
N ILE A 10 29.53 28.61 -6.96
CA ILE A 10 28.28 28.19 -7.61
C ILE A 10 28.06 26.67 -7.42
N ARG A 11 29.11 25.89 -7.64
CA ARG A 11 29.06 24.43 -7.46
C ARG A 11 28.69 24.05 -6.00
N GLU A 12 29.37 24.68 -5.06
CA GLU A 12 29.12 24.45 -3.64
C GLU A 12 27.68 24.78 -3.24
N LYS A 13 27.17 25.92 -3.76
CA LYS A 13 25.80 26.35 -3.52
C LYS A 13 24.78 25.35 -4.11
N VAL A 14 25.03 24.86 -5.33
CA VAL A 14 24.18 23.91 -6.01
C VAL A 14 24.14 22.57 -5.22
N GLU A 15 25.28 22.14 -4.72
CA GLU A 15 25.37 20.92 -3.91
C GLU A 15 24.60 21.04 -2.60
N LYS A 16 24.67 22.19 -1.94
CA LYS A 16 23.90 22.47 -0.72
C LYS A 16 22.40 22.50 -1.00
N GLU A 17 21.98 23.13 -2.10
CA GLU A 17 20.58 23.15 -2.50
C GLU A 17 20.07 21.76 -2.83
N ALA A 18 20.87 20.96 -3.53
CA ALA A 18 20.50 19.59 -3.87
C ALA A 18 20.35 18.72 -2.62
N SER A 19 21.25 18.87 -1.64
CA SER A 19 21.18 18.17 -0.35
C SER A 19 19.94 18.59 0.43
N TYR A 20 19.64 19.89 0.45
CA TYR A 20 18.47 20.42 1.15
C TYR A 20 17.17 19.90 0.53
N ARG A 21 17.07 19.90 -0.80
CA ARG A 21 15.90 19.36 -1.51
C ARG A 21 15.72 17.86 -1.24
N GLY A 22 16.84 17.13 -1.20
CA GLY A 22 16.83 15.69 -0.89
C GLY A 22 16.30 15.43 0.50
N LEU A 23 16.70 16.26 1.47
CA LEU A 23 16.24 16.14 2.86
C LEU A 23 14.73 16.42 2.95
N ILE A 24 14.25 17.48 2.28
CA ILE A 24 12.82 17.80 2.26
C ILE A 24 12.00 16.65 1.63
N ARG A 25 12.50 16.09 0.54
CA ARG A 25 11.82 14.96 -0.12
C ARG A 25 11.75 13.75 0.80
N ALA A 26 12.80 13.49 1.56
CA ALA A 26 12.82 12.39 2.51
C ALA A 26 11.79 12.61 3.63
N GLU A 27 11.69 13.82 4.15
CA GLU A 27 10.71 14.17 5.17
C GLU A 27 9.27 14.04 4.64
N LEU A 28 9.02 14.53 3.42
CA LEU A 28 7.71 14.40 2.79
C LEU A 28 7.36 12.94 2.53
N ALA A 29 8.34 12.13 2.12
CA ALA A 29 8.14 10.70 1.92
C ALA A 29 7.80 10.00 3.23
N ASP A 30 8.45 10.39 4.33
CA ASP A 30 8.16 9.85 5.65
C ASP A 30 6.74 10.21 6.10
N GLU A 31 6.32 11.46 5.87
CA GLU A 31 4.96 11.90 6.18
C GLU A 31 3.92 11.13 5.37
N LEU A 32 4.18 10.93 4.08
CA LEU A 32 3.29 10.15 3.23
C LEU A 32 3.24 8.68 3.65
N TYR A 33 4.39 8.12 3.99
CA TYR A 33 4.46 6.74 4.49
C TYR A 33 3.58 6.57 5.73
N ASP A 34 3.71 7.46 6.70
CA ASP A 34 2.91 7.44 7.93
C ASP A 34 1.42 7.65 7.62
N GLY A 35 1.10 8.56 6.70
CA GLY A 35 -0.27 8.81 6.27
C GLY A 35 -0.89 7.61 5.58
N ILE A 36 -0.13 6.91 4.74
CA ILE A 36 -0.58 5.69 4.06
C ILE A 36 -0.89 4.62 5.11
N LEU A 37 -0.01 4.40 6.06
CA LEU A 37 -0.23 3.42 7.13
C LEU A 37 -1.47 3.78 7.96
N THR A 38 -1.65 5.05 8.26
CA THR A 38 -2.81 5.51 9.03
C THR A 38 -4.11 5.26 8.29
N ILE A 39 -4.20 5.71 7.04
CA ILE A 39 -5.44 5.64 6.26
C ILE A 39 -5.72 4.22 5.78
N VAL A 40 -4.75 3.63 5.11
CA VAL A 40 -4.94 2.31 4.49
C VAL A 40 -5.05 1.21 5.53
N VAL A 41 -4.13 1.19 6.49
CA VAL A 41 -4.04 0.07 7.45
C VAL A 41 -4.84 0.33 8.72
N ALA A 42 -4.53 1.40 9.48
CA ALA A 42 -5.17 1.66 10.77
C ALA A 42 -6.66 1.96 10.63
N GLN A 43 -7.04 2.78 9.65
CA GLN A 43 -8.45 3.08 9.36
C GLN A 43 -9.10 2.03 8.47
N LYS A 44 -8.33 1.06 8.01
CA LYS A 44 -8.81 -0.08 7.21
C LYS A 44 -9.50 0.33 5.91
N LYS A 45 -9.00 1.37 5.26
CA LYS A 45 -9.55 1.79 3.95
C LYS A 45 -9.32 0.74 2.85
N TYR A 46 -8.39 -0.19 3.06
CA TYR A 46 -8.22 -1.32 2.13
C TYR A 46 -9.49 -2.17 2.01
N ARG A 47 -10.40 -2.11 2.99
CA ARG A 47 -11.68 -2.85 2.97
C ARG A 47 -12.71 -2.24 2.03
N ASP A 48 -12.48 -1.02 1.58
CA ASP A 48 -13.34 -0.36 0.58
C ASP A 48 -12.80 -0.68 -0.81
N PRO A 49 -13.54 -1.45 -1.63
CA PRO A 49 -13.07 -1.82 -2.96
C PRO A 49 -12.95 -0.63 -3.91
N ASP A 50 -13.64 0.46 -3.62
CA ASP A 50 -13.64 1.66 -4.45
C ASP A 50 -12.60 2.69 -4.02
N TYR A 51 -11.92 2.48 -2.91
CA TYR A 51 -10.90 3.40 -2.44
C TYR A 51 -9.64 3.26 -3.30
N SER A 52 -9.41 4.25 -4.15
CA SER A 52 -8.33 4.21 -5.14
C SER A 52 -7.07 4.93 -4.67
N ALA A 53 -5.98 4.72 -5.38
CA ALA A 53 -4.73 5.47 -5.16
C ALA A 53 -4.96 6.98 -5.37
N LYS A 54 -5.83 7.35 -6.32
CA LYS A 54 -6.19 8.75 -6.57
C LYS A 54 -6.86 9.36 -5.34
N GLN A 55 -7.81 8.64 -4.76
CA GLN A 55 -8.50 9.06 -3.53
C GLN A 55 -7.51 9.23 -2.38
N LEU A 56 -6.61 8.28 -2.22
CA LEU A 56 -5.58 8.33 -1.18
C LEU A 56 -4.66 9.55 -1.37
N ALA A 57 -4.28 9.83 -2.61
CA ALA A 57 -3.46 11.00 -2.92
C ALA A 57 -4.18 12.29 -2.54
N GLU A 58 -5.47 12.39 -2.84
CA GLU A 58 -6.30 13.54 -2.47
C GLU A 58 -6.37 13.69 -0.95
N ASP A 59 -6.61 12.60 -0.24
CA ASP A 59 -6.70 12.61 1.22
C ASP A 59 -5.39 12.99 1.90
N LEU A 60 -4.26 12.71 1.25
CA LEU A 60 -2.94 13.05 1.75
C LEU A 60 -2.39 14.36 1.18
N ASN A 61 -3.21 15.09 0.43
CA ASN A 61 -2.83 16.37 -0.20
C ASN A 61 -1.57 16.25 -1.07
N THR A 62 -1.50 15.17 -1.85
CA THR A 62 -0.42 14.94 -2.79
C THR A 62 -1.00 14.52 -4.15
N ASN A 63 -0.15 14.23 -5.13
CA ASN A 63 -0.59 13.78 -6.42
C ASN A 63 -0.34 12.27 -6.59
N PRO A 64 -1.08 11.60 -7.48
CA PRO A 64 -0.94 10.15 -7.67
C PRO A 64 0.46 9.71 -8.07
N ARG A 65 1.16 10.53 -8.84
CA ARG A 65 2.51 10.21 -9.31
C ARG A 65 3.50 10.13 -8.17
N TYR A 66 3.48 11.13 -7.29
CA TYR A 66 4.38 11.16 -6.14
C TYR A 66 4.00 10.07 -5.12
N LEU A 67 2.71 9.87 -4.90
CA LEU A 67 2.21 8.80 -4.04
C LEU A 67 2.71 7.43 -4.53
N SER A 68 2.57 7.17 -5.83
CA SER A 68 3.03 5.93 -6.46
C SER A 68 4.52 5.69 -6.22
N ALA A 69 5.32 6.76 -6.38
CA ALA A 69 6.77 6.68 -6.16
C ALA A 69 7.10 6.31 -4.72
N VAL A 70 6.39 6.91 -3.76
CA VAL A 70 6.59 6.62 -2.33
C VAL A 70 6.16 5.19 -2.01
N ILE A 71 5.02 4.75 -2.51
CA ILE A 71 4.54 3.38 -2.29
C ILE A 71 5.56 2.37 -2.84
N ASN A 72 6.02 2.57 -4.07
CA ASN A 72 6.98 1.66 -4.68
C ASN A 72 8.31 1.64 -3.91
N SER A 73 8.81 2.80 -3.50
CA SER A 73 10.10 2.86 -2.81
C SER A 73 10.04 2.37 -1.36
N ARG A 74 8.95 2.66 -0.65
CA ARG A 74 8.85 2.34 0.78
C ARG A 74 8.24 0.97 1.07
N PHE A 75 7.32 0.51 0.22
CA PHE A 75 6.68 -0.80 0.40
C PHE A 75 7.17 -1.85 -0.59
N GLY A 76 7.90 -1.45 -1.63
CA GLY A 76 8.42 -2.38 -2.63
C GLY A 76 7.36 -2.96 -3.56
N MET A 77 6.20 -2.32 -3.67
CA MET A 77 5.08 -2.79 -4.49
C MET A 77 4.18 -1.62 -4.88
N ASN A 78 3.25 -1.83 -5.81
CA ASN A 78 2.29 -0.80 -6.17
C ASN A 78 1.10 -0.80 -5.19
N TYR A 79 0.24 0.21 -5.33
CA TYR A 79 -0.92 0.39 -4.45
C TYR A 79 -1.85 -0.83 -4.45
N SER A 80 -2.16 -1.37 -5.62
CA SER A 80 -3.06 -2.53 -5.74
C SER A 80 -2.51 -3.74 -4.99
N SER A 81 -1.22 -4.00 -5.12
CA SER A 81 -0.57 -5.10 -4.39
C SER A 81 -0.57 -4.86 -2.89
N LEU A 82 -0.34 -3.62 -2.48
CA LEU A 82 -0.33 -3.25 -1.07
C LEU A 82 -1.70 -3.50 -0.42
N VAL A 83 -2.78 -2.99 -1.00
CA VAL A 83 -4.12 -3.19 -0.43
C VAL A 83 -4.54 -4.66 -0.48
N ASN A 84 -4.15 -5.37 -1.55
CA ASN A 84 -4.48 -6.78 -1.69
C ASN A 84 -3.80 -7.64 -0.61
N GLU A 85 -2.59 -7.29 -0.21
CA GLU A 85 -1.92 -7.98 0.89
C GLU A 85 -2.75 -7.93 2.18
N PHE A 86 -3.24 -6.75 2.53
CA PHE A 86 -4.06 -6.59 3.73
C PHE A 86 -5.43 -7.25 3.58
N ARG A 87 -6.03 -7.16 2.40
CA ARG A 87 -7.31 -7.83 2.11
C ARG A 87 -7.19 -9.34 2.24
N VAL A 88 -6.12 -9.93 1.70
CA VAL A 88 -5.88 -11.38 1.80
C VAL A 88 -5.64 -11.79 3.24
N ARG A 89 -4.90 -10.99 4.00
CA ARG A 89 -4.66 -11.27 5.43
C ARG A 89 -5.98 -11.31 6.21
N ASP A 90 -6.85 -10.32 5.98
CA ASP A 90 -8.17 -10.31 6.61
C ASP A 90 -9.02 -11.51 6.20
N ALA A 91 -9.04 -11.82 4.91
CA ALA A 91 -9.81 -12.96 4.40
C ALA A 91 -9.30 -14.27 5.00
N ALA A 92 -7.99 -14.46 5.05
CA ALA A 92 -7.38 -15.66 5.62
C ALA A 92 -7.76 -15.81 7.10
N HIS A 93 -7.77 -14.70 7.84
CA HIS A 93 -8.20 -14.71 9.23
C HIS A 93 -9.67 -15.13 9.37
N MET A 94 -10.55 -14.55 8.55
CA MET A 94 -11.97 -14.88 8.57
C MET A 94 -12.23 -16.35 8.20
N LEU A 95 -11.47 -16.89 7.26
CA LEU A 95 -11.62 -18.27 6.82
C LEU A 95 -11.32 -19.29 7.93
N THR A 96 -10.54 -18.91 8.92
CA THR A 96 -10.12 -19.79 10.01
C THR A 96 -10.77 -19.42 11.35
N ASP A 97 -11.65 -18.43 11.35
CA ASP A 97 -12.33 -17.95 12.57
C ASP A 97 -13.76 -18.51 12.60
N LYS A 98 -14.10 -19.18 13.68
CA LYS A 98 -15.43 -19.81 13.86
C LYS A 98 -16.57 -18.79 13.75
N ARG A 99 -16.34 -17.54 14.08
CA ARG A 99 -17.36 -16.49 13.98
C ARG A 99 -17.84 -16.26 12.55
N PHE A 100 -17.03 -16.62 11.56
CA PHE A 100 -17.30 -16.40 10.14
C PHE A 100 -17.55 -17.71 9.38
N GLN A 101 -17.71 -18.85 10.09
CA GLN A 101 -17.80 -20.16 9.44
C GLN A 101 -19.00 -20.32 8.50
N ASP A 102 -20.07 -19.57 8.76
CA ASP A 102 -21.29 -19.63 7.94
C ASP A 102 -21.29 -18.63 6.77
N MET A 103 -20.25 -17.81 6.66
CA MET A 103 -20.14 -16.86 5.56
C MET A 103 -19.68 -17.58 4.29
N THR A 104 -20.27 -17.17 3.16
CA THR A 104 -19.84 -17.68 1.87
C THR A 104 -18.50 -17.08 1.48
N MET A 105 -17.82 -17.67 0.50
CA MET A 105 -16.57 -17.13 -0.03
C MET A 105 -16.76 -15.72 -0.57
N GLU A 106 -17.91 -15.49 -1.23
CA GLU A 106 -18.24 -14.15 -1.77
C GLU A 106 -18.38 -13.11 -0.66
N GLU A 107 -19.08 -13.46 0.41
CA GLU A 107 -19.27 -12.57 1.56
C GLU A 107 -17.93 -12.24 2.22
N ILE A 108 -17.06 -13.22 2.39
CA ILE A 108 -15.73 -13.03 2.97
C ILE A 108 -14.90 -12.10 2.06
N GLY A 109 -14.91 -12.35 0.76
CA GLY A 109 -14.18 -11.51 -0.18
C GLY A 109 -14.62 -10.06 -0.15
N LEU A 110 -15.94 -9.82 -0.14
CA LEU A 110 -16.50 -8.48 -0.06
C LEU A 110 -16.14 -7.80 1.26
N LYS A 111 -16.25 -8.52 2.36
CA LYS A 111 -15.93 -7.98 3.68
C LYS A 111 -14.46 -7.61 3.80
N ALA A 112 -13.57 -8.35 3.14
CA ALA A 112 -12.15 -8.08 3.12
C ALA A 112 -11.80 -6.87 2.22
N GLY A 113 -12.69 -6.47 1.32
CA GLY A 113 -12.49 -5.30 0.46
C GLY A 113 -12.37 -5.60 -1.03
N PHE A 114 -12.58 -6.83 -1.46
CA PHE A 114 -12.53 -7.18 -2.88
C PHE A 114 -13.84 -6.82 -3.58
N ALA A 115 -13.74 -6.31 -4.79
CA ALA A 115 -14.92 -5.89 -5.56
C ALA A 115 -15.75 -7.07 -6.05
N ASN A 116 -15.10 -8.22 -6.30
CA ASN A 116 -15.78 -9.40 -6.82
C ASN A 116 -14.99 -10.67 -6.47
N ARG A 117 -15.63 -11.82 -6.71
CA ARG A 117 -15.04 -13.13 -6.41
C ARG A 117 -13.73 -13.38 -7.18
N GLN A 118 -13.70 -12.99 -8.43
CA GLN A 118 -12.55 -13.20 -9.30
C GLN A 118 -11.30 -12.50 -8.76
N SER A 119 -11.44 -11.24 -8.38
CA SER A 119 -10.36 -10.44 -7.79
C SER A 119 -9.89 -11.07 -6.49
N PHE A 120 -10.82 -11.53 -5.66
CA PHE A 120 -10.52 -12.18 -4.39
C PHE A 120 -9.70 -13.45 -4.62
N TYR A 121 -10.17 -14.33 -5.48
CA TYR A 121 -9.50 -15.61 -5.73
C TYR A 121 -8.09 -15.41 -6.32
N ALA A 122 -7.96 -14.48 -7.27
CA ALA A 122 -6.67 -14.19 -7.88
C ALA A 122 -5.64 -13.67 -6.86
N ALA A 123 -6.04 -12.71 -6.04
CA ALA A 123 -5.15 -12.14 -5.03
C ALA A 123 -4.81 -13.17 -3.95
N PHE A 124 -5.78 -13.94 -3.52
CA PHE A 124 -5.59 -14.95 -2.48
C PHE A 124 -4.62 -16.05 -2.95
N PHE A 125 -4.82 -16.53 -4.17
CA PHE A 125 -3.93 -17.54 -4.75
C PHE A 125 -2.49 -17.02 -4.87
N LYS A 126 -2.34 -15.77 -5.31
CA LYS A 126 -1.02 -15.16 -5.43
C LYS A 126 -0.28 -15.10 -4.10
N GLU A 127 -0.98 -14.74 -3.02
CA GLU A 127 -0.38 -14.58 -1.69
C GLU A 127 -0.20 -15.90 -0.95
N LYS A 128 -1.17 -16.82 -1.06
CA LYS A 128 -1.21 -18.05 -0.25
C LYS A 128 -0.86 -19.32 -1.03
N GLY A 129 -0.80 -19.25 -2.36
CA GLY A 129 -0.50 -20.42 -3.19
C GLY A 129 -1.63 -21.42 -3.31
N GLU A 130 -2.81 -21.13 -2.79
CA GLU A 130 -3.98 -21.98 -2.89
C GLU A 130 -5.26 -21.13 -2.90
N ALA A 131 -6.36 -21.74 -3.35
CA ALA A 131 -7.64 -21.03 -3.38
C ALA A 131 -8.21 -20.87 -1.96
N PRO A 132 -9.09 -19.86 -1.73
CA PRO A 132 -9.64 -19.61 -0.40
C PRO A 132 -10.34 -20.83 0.23
N HIS A 133 -11.14 -21.58 -0.56
CA HIS A 133 -11.84 -22.75 -0.02
C HIS A 133 -10.89 -23.88 0.36
N GLN A 134 -9.79 -24.03 -0.35
CA GLN A 134 -8.76 -25.02 -0.03
C GLN A 134 -8.05 -24.63 1.27
N TYR A 135 -7.74 -23.34 1.41
CA TYR A 135 -7.13 -22.80 2.62
C TYR A 135 -8.03 -23.06 3.84
N LYS A 136 -9.31 -22.75 3.71
CA LYS A 136 -10.30 -22.98 4.78
C LYS A 136 -10.37 -24.46 5.16
N LYS A 137 -10.47 -25.33 4.18
CA LYS A 137 -10.56 -26.77 4.40
C LYS A 137 -9.31 -27.31 5.09
N ARG A 138 -8.14 -26.88 4.64
CA ARG A 138 -6.86 -27.33 5.20
C ARG A 138 -6.70 -26.93 6.65
N HIS A 139 -7.10 -25.72 7.02
CA HIS A 139 -6.99 -25.21 8.38
C HIS A 139 -8.09 -25.76 9.30
N ASN A 140 -9.27 -26.04 8.77
CA ASN A 140 -10.37 -26.60 9.57
C ASN A 140 -10.25 -28.11 9.79
N ALA A 141 -9.40 -28.77 8.99
CA ALA A 141 -9.17 -30.22 9.15
C ALA A 141 -8.37 -30.57 10.41
N LYS A 142 -7.80 -29.56 11.04
CA LYS A 142 -7.10 -29.72 12.31
C LYS A 142 -8.08 -29.63 13.46
#